data_f244096354277047235859f7a6eb7e5a
#
_entry.id   f244096354277047235859f7a6eb7e5a
#
_cell.length_a   1.000
_cell.length_b   1.000
_cell.length_c   1.000
_cell.angle_alpha   90.00
_cell.angle_beta   90.00
_cell.angle_gamma   90.00
#
_symmetry.space_group_name_H-M   'P 1'
#
loop_
_entity.id
_entity.type
_entity.pdbx_description
1 polymer ?
#
loop_
_entity_poly.entity_id
_entity_poly.type
_entity_poly.pdbx_seq_one_letter_code
_entity_poly.pdbx_strand_id
1 'polypeptide(L)'
;LNGETAPDPGEFGISSFVYRNPAPFHPGRLAESFEHEWPGVLRSKGFFWLATRPDVQGLWSQAGLSIQLEPMSPWYAALPDDEWEFETDEDRVQLTARWDPLLGDRLNELVMIGVDLDESALRARLDACIVTPDEFALGFEGWSGLDDPLPEWDVTCDL
;
A
#
# COMPACT_ATOMS: atom_id res chain seq x y z
N LEU A 1 -14.62 -12.96 -0.98
CA LEU A 1 -14.77 -12.99 -1.41
C LEU A 1 -14.87 -13.25 -2.11
N ASN A 2 -14.75 -13.32 -1.95
CA ASN A 2 -14.99 -13.69 -2.34
C ASN A 2 -14.85 -14.11 -3.43
N GLY A 3 -14.24 -14.47 -3.28
CA GLY A 3 -13.68 -15.23 -4.39
C GLY A 3 -14.64 -15.59 -5.48
N GLU A 4 -15.78 -15.60 -5.15
CA GLU A 4 -16.83 -15.98 -6.09
C GLU A 4 -17.02 -14.97 -7.19
N THR A 5 -16.49 -13.78 -7.02
CA THR A 5 -16.60 -12.77 -8.07
C THR A 5 -15.55 -12.94 -9.15
N ALA A 6 -14.53 -13.70 -8.87
CA ALA A 6 -13.48 -13.92 -9.85
C ALA A 6 -13.91 -14.99 -10.85
N PRO A 7 -13.37 -14.95 -12.07
CA PRO A 7 -13.59 -16.07 -12.98
C PRO A 7 -13.03 -17.34 -12.37
N ASP A 8 -13.52 -18.45 -12.83
CA ASP A 8 -13.04 -19.74 -12.36
C ASP A 8 -11.54 -19.85 -12.63
N PRO A 9 -10.71 -19.82 -11.59
CA PRO A 9 -9.26 -19.86 -11.84
C PRO A 9 -8.82 -21.14 -12.50
N GLY A 10 -9.53 -22.25 -12.24
CA GLY A 10 -9.18 -23.51 -12.86
C GLY A 10 -9.34 -23.52 -14.36
N GLU A 11 -10.20 -22.64 -14.87
CA GLU A 11 -10.49 -22.61 -16.29
C GLU A 11 -9.43 -21.84 -17.08
N PHE A 12 -9.01 -20.69 -16.56
CA PHE A 12 -8.08 -19.83 -17.26
C PHE A 12 -6.79 -19.58 -16.47
N GLY A 13 -6.70 -20.12 -15.26
CA GLY A 13 -5.56 -19.85 -14.40
C GLY A 13 -5.54 -18.45 -13.82
N ILE A 14 -6.59 -17.67 -14.06
CA ILE A 14 -6.64 -16.29 -13.59
C ILE A 14 -7.16 -16.25 -12.17
N SER A 15 -6.48 -15.52 -11.31
CA SER A 15 -6.90 -15.36 -9.93
C SER A 15 -6.53 -13.97 -9.43
N SER A 16 -7.02 -13.63 -8.26
CA SER A 16 -6.72 -12.35 -7.65
C SER A 16 -6.76 -12.50 -6.13
N PHE A 17 -6.07 -11.58 -5.46
CA PHE A 17 -6.17 -11.49 -4.01
C PHE A 17 -5.91 -10.06 -3.59
N VAL A 18 -6.31 -9.74 -2.38
CA VAL A 18 -6.10 -8.42 -1.80
C VAL A 18 -5.12 -8.55 -0.66
N TYR A 19 -4.07 -7.75 -0.71
CA TYR A 19 -3.07 -7.68 0.34
C TYR A 19 -3.36 -6.45 1.20
N ARG A 20 -3.47 -6.63 2.50
CA ARG A 20 -3.68 -5.54 3.44
C ARG A 20 -2.69 -5.63 4.57
N ASN A 21 -2.08 -4.51 4.91
CA ASN A 21 -1.19 -4.43 6.05
C ASN A 21 -1.11 -2.97 6.49
N PRO A 22 -1.42 -2.67 7.76
CA PRO A 22 -1.37 -1.27 8.20
C PRO A 22 0.03 -0.71 8.41
N ALA A 23 1.03 -1.56 8.62
CA ALA A 23 2.39 -1.09 8.82
C ALA A 23 2.99 -0.62 7.50
N PRO A 24 3.90 0.37 7.55
CA PRO A 24 4.42 0.94 6.31
C PRO A 24 5.45 0.06 5.63
N PHE A 25 5.64 0.30 4.34
CA PHE A 25 6.73 -0.32 3.61
C PHE A 25 8.06 0.36 3.94
N HIS A 26 9.10 -0.43 3.97
CA HIS A 26 10.48 0.07 4.03
C HIS A 26 10.89 0.42 2.60
N PRO A 27 11.16 1.71 2.31
CA PRO A 27 11.37 2.10 0.90
C PRO A 27 12.53 1.39 0.23
N GLY A 28 13.62 1.16 0.96
CA GLY A 28 14.78 0.49 0.38
C GLY A 28 14.47 -0.94 -0.03
N ARG A 29 13.77 -1.68 0.83
CA ARG A 29 13.43 -3.07 0.50
C ARG A 29 12.38 -3.13 -0.58
N LEU A 30 11.45 -2.17 -0.60
CA LEU A 30 10.45 -2.14 -1.65
C LEU A 30 11.10 -1.86 -2.99
N ALA A 31 12.00 -0.89 -3.05
CA ALA A 31 12.71 -0.58 -4.28
C ALA A 31 13.48 -1.79 -4.80
N GLU A 32 14.14 -2.50 -3.90
CA GLU A 32 14.88 -3.70 -4.30
C GLU A 32 13.95 -4.76 -4.85
N SER A 33 12.76 -4.90 -4.26
CA SER A 33 11.78 -5.86 -4.72
C SER A 33 11.34 -5.60 -6.16
N PHE A 34 11.31 -4.33 -6.56
CA PHE A 34 10.92 -3.98 -7.93
C PHE A 34 11.97 -4.36 -8.96
N GLU A 35 13.18 -4.72 -8.55
CA GLU A 35 14.21 -5.16 -9.47
C GLU A 35 14.05 -6.62 -9.85
N HIS A 36 13.12 -7.32 -9.23
CA HIS A 36 12.87 -8.73 -9.49
C HIS A 36 11.49 -8.91 -10.08
N GLU A 37 11.34 -10.00 -10.83
CA GLU A 37 10.05 -10.28 -11.45
C GLU A 37 9.00 -10.62 -10.39
N TRP A 38 7.76 -10.35 -10.76
CA TRP A 38 6.59 -10.71 -9.94
C TRP A 38 5.85 -11.82 -10.70
N PRO A 39 6.22 -13.08 -10.47
CA PRO A 39 5.72 -14.17 -11.33
C PRO A 39 4.20 -14.24 -11.36
N GLY A 40 3.66 -14.30 -12.56
CA GLY A 40 2.25 -14.47 -12.77
C GLY A 40 1.41 -13.21 -12.64
N VAL A 41 1.95 -12.13 -12.04
CA VAL A 41 1.18 -10.92 -11.82
C VAL A 41 1.05 -10.16 -13.14
N LEU A 42 -0.19 -9.96 -13.58
CA LEU A 42 -0.48 -9.18 -14.77
C LEU A 42 -0.77 -7.74 -14.44
N ARG A 43 -1.47 -7.51 -13.34
CA ARG A 43 -1.82 -6.17 -12.89
C ARG A 43 -1.88 -6.14 -11.37
N SER A 44 -1.51 -5.01 -10.82
CA SER A 44 -1.76 -4.76 -9.40
C SER A 44 -2.06 -3.28 -9.23
N LYS A 45 -2.89 -2.98 -8.24
CA LYS A 45 -3.31 -1.61 -8.02
C LYS A 45 -3.78 -1.44 -6.59
N GLY A 46 -3.59 -0.25 -6.09
CA GLY A 46 -4.06 0.07 -4.77
C GLY A 46 -3.32 1.25 -4.19
N PHE A 47 -3.45 1.42 -2.89
CA PHE A 47 -2.76 2.49 -2.20
C PHE A 47 -1.83 1.90 -1.15
N PHE A 48 -0.81 2.68 -0.80
CA PHE A 48 0.23 2.24 0.11
C PHE A 48 0.86 3.44 0.77
N TRP A 49 1.73 3.18 1.76
CA TRP A 49 2.50 4.26 2.36
C TRP A 49 3.87 3.77 2.74
N LEU A 50 4.79 4.73 2.80
CA LEU A 50 6.20 4.49 3.08
C LEU A 50 6.54 5.05 4.45
N ALA A 51 7.38 4.33 5.18
CA ALA A 51 7.77 4.76 6.52
C ALA A 51 8.45 6.12 6.52
N THR A 52 9.15 6.45 5.45
CA THR A 52 9.86 7.74 5.33
C THR A 52 8.95 8.87 4.86
N ARG A 53 7.72 8.55 4.40
CA ARG A 53 6.79 9.55 3.87
C ARG A 53 5.40 9.31 4.46
N PRO A 54 5.27 9.42 5.78
CA PRO A 54 4.04 8.95 6.44
C PRO A 54 2.82 9.83 6.21
N ASP A 55 3.01 11.04 5.69
CA ASP A 55 1.90 11.97 5.54
C ASP A 55 1.16 11.81 4.24
N VAL A 56 1.73 11.13 3.25
CA VAL A 56 1.17 11.08 1.90
C VAL A 56 0.83 9.64 1.52
N GLN A 57 -0.40 9.47 1.05
CA GLN A 57 -0.87 8.21 0.51
C GLN A 57 -0.29 8.03 -0.89
N GLY A 58 0.25 6.84 -1.16
CA GLY A 58 0.77 6.55 -2.49
C GLY A 58 -0.21 5.73 -3.30
N LEU A 59 -0.19 5.93 -4.60
CA LEU A 59 -0.94 5.10 -5.54
C LEU A 59 0.04 4.16 -6.24
N TRP A 60 -0.31 2.88 -6.23
CA TRP A 60 0.49 1.82 -6.82
C TRP A 60 -0.26 1.31 -8.03
N SER A 61 0.41 1.30 -9.19
CA SER A 61 -0.18 0.80 -10.43
C SER A 61 0.85 -0.05 -11.15
N GLN A 62 0.48 -1.28 -11.46
CA GLN A 62 1.33 -2.18 -12.22
C GLN A 62 0.57 -2.73 -13.40
N ALA A 63 1.20 -2.71 -14.57
CA ALA A 63 0.68 -3.35 -15.76
C ALA A 63 1.87 -4.02 -16.45
N GLY A 64 1.81 -5.36 -16.53
CA GLY A 64 2.92 -6.12 -17.08
C GLY A 64 4.17 -5.95 -16.23
N LEU A 65 5.25 -5.52 -16.84
CA LEU A 65 6.52 -5.33 -16.15
C LEU A 65 6.72 -3.93 -15.59
N SER A 66 5.75 -3.06 -15.78
CA SER A 66 5.88 -1.65 -15.39
C SER A 66 5.11 -1.39 -14.09
N ILE A 67 5.80 -0.87 -13.10
CA ILE A 67 5.20 -0.48 -11.82
C ILE A 67 5.39 1.01 -11.65
N GLN A 68 4.31 1.71 -11.37
CA GLN A 68 4.34 3.15 -11.14
C GLN A 68 3.85 3.47 -9.75
N LEU A 69 4.56 4.35 -9.07
CA LEU A 69 4.21 4.83 -7.75
C LEU A 69 4.04 6.33 -7.82
N GLU A 70 2.88 6.84 -7.39
CA GLU A 70 2.58 8.25 -7.47
C GLU A 70 2.00 8.74 -6.16
N PRO A 71 2.21 10.00 -5.82
CA PRO A 71 1.56 10.55 -4.64
C PRO A 71 0.08 10.78 -4.91
N MET A 72 -0.70 10.57 -3.86
CA MET A 72 -2.12 10.91 -3.88
C MET A 72 -2.35 12.04 -2.90
N SER A 73 -3.38 11.93 -2.11
CA SER A 73 -3.70 12.94 -1.11
C SER A 73 -3.06 12.58 0.23
N PRO A 74 -2.98 13.54 1.15
CA PRO A 74 -2.54 13.22 2.50
C PRO A 74 -3.52 12.26 3.17
N TRP A 75 -2.98 11.45 4.09
CA TRP A 75 -3.84 10.66 4.95
C TRP A 75 -4.62 11.61 5.87
N TYR A 76 -5.82 11.21 6.28
CA TYR A 76 -6.55 12.00 7.26
C TYR A 76 -5.74 12.17 8.55
N ALA A 77 -4.99 11.14 8.92
CA ALA A 77 -4.16 11.21 10.12
C ALA A 77 -3.10 12.29 10.04
N ALA A 78 -2.75 12.73 8.83
CA ALA A 78 -1.74 13.78 8.62
C ALA A 78 -2.36 15.16 8.54
N LEU A 79 -3.69 15.27 8.62
CA LEU A 79 -4.40 16.53 8.51
C LEU A 79 -5.03 16.91 9.85
N PRO A 80 -5.14 18.22 10.14
CA PRO A 80 -5.93 18.65 11.29
C PRO A 80 -7.40 18.24 11.12
N ASP A 81 -8.07 18.00 12.23
CA ASP A 81 -9.45 17.52 12.19
C ASP A 81 -10.36 18.46 11.41
N ASP A 82 -10.11 19.75 11.46
CA ASP A 82 -10.96 20.73 10.80
C ASP A 82 -10.76 20.76 9.29
N GLU A 83 -9.77 20.02 8.78
CA GLU A 83 -9.57 19.91 7.35
C GLU A 83 -10.10 18.60 6.78
N TRP A 84 -10.72 17.77 7.64
CA TRP A 84 -11.31 16.53 7.17
C TRP A 84 -12.60 16.82 6.42
N GLU A 85 -12.71 16.26 5.21
CA GLU A 85 -13.90 16.41 4.39
C GLU A 85 -14.40 15.05 3.98
N PHE A 86 -15.71 14.85 4.11
CA PHE A 86 -16.35 13.60 3.74
C PHE A 86 -17.54 13.90 2.86
N GLU A 87 -17.79 13.04 1.88
CA GLU A 87 -18.95 13.21 1.03
C GLU A 87 -20.22 12.84 1.75
N THR A 88 -20.15 11.92 2.70
CA THR A 88 -21.32 11.49 3.47
C THR A 88 -20.93 11.25 4.92
N ASP A 89 -21.94 11.24 5.78
CA ASP A 89 -21.74 10.88 7.19
C ASP A 89 -21.28 9.44 7.32
N GLU A 90 -21.72 8.57 6.40
CA GLU A 90 -21.32 7.18 6.43
C GLU A 90 -19.80 7.05 6.22
N ASP A 91 -19.25 7.86 5.35
CA ASP A 91 -17.79 7.83 5.13
C ASP A 91 -17.05 8.15 6.41
N ARG A 92 -17.53 9.13 7.17
CA ARG A 92 -16.93 9.48 8.45
C ARG A 92 -17.04 8.34 9.45
N VAL A 93 -18.20 7.69 9.49
CA VAL A 93 -18.40 6.57 10.40
C VAL A 93 -17.45 5.42 10.06
N GLN A 94 -17.31 5.12 8.77
CA GLN A 94 -16.43 4.05 8.35
C GLN A 94 -14.98 4.36 8.68
N LEU A 95 -14.55 5.59 8.48
CA LEU A 95 -13.19 5.97 8.81
C LEU A 95 -12.94 5.83 10.31
N THR A 96 -13.88 6.30 11.12
CA THR A 96 -13.75 6.23 12.57
C THR A 96 -13.69 4.78 13.04
N ALA A 97 -14.47 3.90 12.42
CA ALA A 97 -14.56 2.51 12.84
C ALA A 97 -13.24 1.76 12.62
N ARG A 98 -12.45 2.15 11.64
CA ARG A 98 -11.18 1.47 11.35
C ARG A 98 -9.97 2.31 11.72
N TRP A 99 -10.17 3.34 12.51
CA TRP A 99 -9.08 4.22 12.91
C TRP A 99 -8.16 3.54 13.90
N ASP A 100 -6.86 3.54 13.59
CA ASP A 100 -5.84 2.98 14.46
C ASP A 100 -5.31 4.09 15.38
N PRO A 101 -5.18 3.84 16.69
CA PRO A 101 -4.74 4.88 17.60
C PRO A 101 -3.37 5.48 17.26
N LEU A 102 -2.51 4.70 16.62
CA LEU A 102 -1.18 5.18 16.28
C LEU A 102 -1.11 5.62 14.81
N LEU A 103 -1.67 4.83 13.92
CA LEU A 103 -1.50 5.02 12.48
C LEU A 103 -2.64 5.79 11.83
N GLY A 104 -3.79 5.91 12.52
CA GLY A 104 -4.95 6.58 11.94
C GLY A 104 -5.54 5.75 10.82
N ASP A 105 -5.70 6.38 9.66
CA ASP A 105 -6.27 5.71 8.48
C ASP A 105 -5.21 5.11 7.57
N ARG A 106 -3.95 5.18 7.95
CA ARG A 106 -2.86 4.66 7.11
C ARG A 106 -2.98 3.16 6.93
N LEU A 107 -2.84 2.71 5.68
CA LEU A 107 -3.05 1.32 5.34
C LEU A 107 -2.47 1.05 3.96
N ASN A 108 -1.84 -0.11 3.80
CA ASN A 108 -1.51 -0.60 2.47
C ASN A 108 -2.60 -1.56 2.04
N GLU A 109 -3.15 -1.33 0.87
CA GLU A 109 -4.19 -2.21 0.32
C GLU A 109 -3.95 -2.34 -1.17
N LEU A 110 -3.51 -3.53 -1.58
CA LEU A 110 -3.14 -3.78 -2.97
C LEU A 110 -3.94 -4.96 -3.49
N VAL A 111 -4.52 -4.81 -4.68
CA VAL A 111 -5.17 -5.90 -5.39
C VAL A 111 -4.20 -6.43 -6.42
N MET A 112 -3.97 -7.74 -6.41
CA MET A 112 -3.10 -8.38 -7.39
C MET A 112 -3.90 -9.34 -8.23
N ILE A 113 -3.74 -9.27 -9.55
CA ILE A 113 -4.46 -10.09 -10.50
C ILE A 113 -3.43 -10.73 -11.43
N GLY A 114 -3.57 -12.01 -11.68
CA GLY A 114 -2.64 -12.66 -12.57
C GLY A 114 -3.00 -14.10 -12.88
N VAL A 115 -2.03 -14.79 -13.47
CA VAL A 115 -2.21 -16.17 -13.93
C VAL A 115 -1.32 -17.08 -13.07
N ASP A 116 -1.93 -18.12 -12.53
CA ASP A 116 -1.22 -19.11 -11.73
C ASP A 116 -0.44 -18.46 -10.60
N LEU A 117 -1.09 -17.51 -9.89
CA LEU A 117 -0.45 -16.79 -8.82
C LEU A 117 -0.12 -17.70 -7.64
N ASP A 118 1.09 -17.55 -7.13
CA ASP A 118 1.47 -18.14 -5.85
C ASP A 118 1.19 -17.10 -4.77
N GLU A 119 -0.03 -17.11 -4.27
CA GLU A 119 -0.46 -16.10 -3.32
C GLU A 119 0.42 -16.07 -2.08
N SER A 120 0.77 -17.24 -1.55
CA SER A 120 1.62 -17.32 -0.35
C SER A 120 2.97 -16.67 -0.59
N ALA A 121 3.58 -16.95 -1.74
CA ALA A 121 4.89 -16.39 -2.04
C ALA A 121 4.82 -14.89 -2.25
N LEU A 122 3.76 -14.42 -2.92
CA LEU A 122 3.60 -12.99 -3.16
C LEU A 122 3.33 -12.23 -1.87
N ARG A 123 2.50 -12.80 -0.98
CA ARG A 123 2.25 -12.18 0.32
C ARG A 123 3.53 -12.13 1.15
N ALA A 124 4.33 -13.21 1.13
CA ALA A 124 5.58 -13.23 1.87
C ALA A 124 6.55 -12.19 1.33
N ARG A 125 6.56 -12.00 0.02
CA ARG A 125 7.42 -11.01 -0.61
C ARG A 125 7.04 -9.59 -0.20
N LEU A 126 5.74 -9.30 -0.17
CA LEU A 126 5.27 -8.00 0.28
C LEU A 126 5.55 -7.80 1.78
N ASP A 127 5.31 -8.84 2.58
CA ASP A 127 5.59 -8.76 4.01
C ASP A 127 7.07 -8.46 4.27
N ALA A 128 7.95 -9.01 3.44
CA ALA A 128 9.38 -8.79 3.60
C ALA A 128 9.77 -7.33 3.34
N CYS A 129 8.93 -6.58 2.65
CA CYS A 129 9.17 -5.17 2.38
C CYS A 129 8.56 -4.26 3.46
N ILE A 130 7.73 -4.80 4.32
CA ILE A 130 7.14 -4.06 5.43
C ILE A 130 8.23 -3.88 6.50
N VAL A 131 8.18 -2.78 7.23
CA VAL A 131 9.12 -2.57 8.34
C VAL A 131 9.01 -3.74 9.32
N THR A 132 10.17 -4.15 9.85
CA THR A 132 10.20 -5.22 10.84
C THR A 132 9.61 -4.72 12.17
N PRO A 133 9.27 -5.63 13.09
CA PRO A 133 8.80 -5.16 14.40
C PRO A 133 9.78 -4.23 15.11
N ASP A 134 11.06 -4.48 14.98
CA ASP A 134 12.07 -3.60 15.58
C ASP A 134 12.07 -2.23 14.90
N GLU A 135 11.95 -2.21 13.57
CA GLU A 135 11.86 -0.95 12.85
C GLU A 135 10.57 -0.22 13.19
N PHE A 136 9.47 -0.96 13.28
CA PHE A 136 8.19 -0.35 13.63
C PHE A 136 8.26 0.33 14.99
N ALA A 137 8.98 -0.25 15.92
CA ALA A 137 9.13 0.30 17.26
C ALA A 137 9.88 1.62 17.29
N LEU A 138 10.61 1.96 16.22
CA LEU A 138 11.30 3.24 16.15
C LEU A 138 10.34 4.42 16.06
N GLY A 139 9.14 4.19 15.56
CA GLY A 139 8.15 5.25 15.43
C GLY A 139 8.44 6.21 14.30
N PHE A 140 7.57 7.18 14.12
CA PHE A 140 7.66 8.13 13.00
C PHE A 140 9.01 8.81 12.95
N GLU A 141 9.54 9.18 14.11
CA GLU A 141 10.80 9.90 14.17
C GLU A 141 11.95 9.04 13.67
N GLY A 142 12.00 7.79 14.10
CA GLY A 142 13.06 6.88 13.66
C GLY A 142 12.92 6.48 12.21
N TRP A 143 11.68 6.39 11.72
CA TRP A 143 11.44 6.00 10.34
C TRP A 143 12.00 7.01 9.35
N SER A 144 12.08 8.28 9.73
CA SER A 144 12.58 9.31 8.82
C SER A 144 14.05 9.09 8.44
N GLY A 145 14.77 8.28 9.20
CA GLY A 145 16.16 7.99 8.91
C GLY A 145 16.39 6.73 8.09
N LEU A 146 15.34 6.04 7.69
CA LEU A 146 15.48 4.83 6.90
C LEU A 146 15.93 5.18 5.47
N ASP A 147 16.62 4.22 4.83
CA ASP A 147 17.07 4.40 3.46
C ASP A 147 15.88 4.46 2.51
N ASP A 148 15.84 5.50 1.67
CA ASP A 148 14.73 5.72 0.75
C ASP A 148 15.29 6.07 -0.64
N PRO A 149 15.56 5.06 -1.47
CA PRO A 149 16.07 5.30 -2.81
C PRO A 149 15.00 5.61 -3.85
N LEU A 150 13.72 5.58 -3.45
CA LEU A 150 12.65 5.84 -4.40
C LEU A 150 12.63 7.31 -4.81
N PRO A 151 12.16 7.60 -6.04
CA PRO A 151 12.10 9.01 -6.48
C PRO A 151 11.23 9.85 -5.55
N GLU A 152 11.60 11.11 -5.42
CA GLU A 152 10.82 12.04 -4.61
C GLU A 152 9.47 12.29 -5.26
N TRP A 153 8.47 12.51 -4.43
CA TRP A 153 7.13 12.84 -4.90
C TRP A 153 6.96 14.34 -4.93
N ASP A 154 6.50 14.86 -6.06
CA ASP A 154 6.24 16.28 -6.19
C ASP A 154 4.79 16.53 -5.79
N VAL A 155 4.61 16.88 -4.52
CA VAL A 155 3.26 17.10 -3.98
C VAL A 155 3.09 18.51 -3.44
N THR A 156 4.03 19.39 -3.75
CA THR A 156 4.02 20.69 -3.10
C THR A 156 3.12 21.69 -3.78
N CYS A 157 2.93 21.55 -5.06
CA CYS A 157 2.30 22.60 -5.84
C CYS A 157 0.83 22.77 -5.52
N ASP A 158 0.19 21.77 -5.04
CA ASP A 158 -1.25 21.81 -4.84
C ASP A 158 -1.65 22.07 -3.40
N LEU A 159 -0.71 22.37 -2.57
CA LEU A 159 -0.98 22.60 -1.14
C LEU A 159 -1.14 24.05 -0.81
#